data_d53ec8ce6219eecc897250accf6e8bb4
#
_entry.id   d53ec8ce6219eecc897250accf6e8bb4
#
_cell.length_a   1.000
_cell.length_b   1.000
_cell.length_c   1.000
_cell.angle_alpha   90.00
_cell.angle_beta   90.00
_cell.angle_gamma   90.00
#
_symmetry.space_group_name_H-M   'P 1'
#
loop_
_entity.id
_entity.type
_entity.pdbx_description
1 polymer ?
#
loop_
_entity_poly.entity_id
_entity_poly.type
_entity_poly.pdbx_seq_one_letter_code
_entity_poly.pdbx_strand_id
1 'polypeptide(L)'
;MDNKEEFYRRREKWLKEVAIVCHNWASQDTNNPDFYVFQSRSDIFEPELLLIGANPANNKKYINSESYKEKGFRDDGDLGYDSNQYIENEFAKDWHINKPILKMFEHPEMRKKLENSVIMNVVYFNTSNISELKKLNNGKEMIAFCVNKTEEFIDLVKPKNIL
;
A
#
# COMPACT_ATOMS: atom_id res chain seq x y z
N MET A 1 4.75 11.09 -26.14
CA MET A 1 4.24 10.04 -25.23
C MET A 1 3.16 10.68 -24.39
N ASP A 2 1.99 10.09 -24.31
CA ASP A 2 0.91 10.62 -23.45
C ASP A 2 1.36 10.53 -21.98
N ASN A 3 1.04 11.55 -21.17
CA ASN A 3 1.38 11.61 -19.74
C ASN A 3 0.88 10.35 -18.99
N LYS A 4 -0.22 9.78 -19.45
CA LYS A 4 -0.81 8.58 -18.87
C LYS A 4 -0.02 7.30 -19.19
N GLU A 5 0.49 7.17 -20.42
CA GLU A 5 1.37 6.04 -20.78
C GLU A 5 2.68 6.07 -20.00
N GLU A 6 3.26 7.26 -19.85
CA GLU A 6 4.47 7.44 -19.05
C GLU A 6 4.22 7.11 -17.57
N PHE A 7 3.06 7.50 -17.03
CA PHE A 7 2.64 7.12 -15.69
C PHE A 7 2.61 5.59 -15.51
N TYR A 8 1.95 4.85 -16.39
CA TYR A 8 1.85 3.39 -16.25
C TYR A 8 3.23 2.72 -16.33
N ARG A 9 4.08 3.14 -17.24
CA ARG A 9 5.44 2.63 -17.38
C ARG A 9 6.28 2.87 -16.11
N ARG A 10 6.22 4.07 -15.55
CA ARG A 10 6.94 4.45 -14.33
C ARG A 10 6.37 3.74 -13.10
N ARG A 11 5.05 3.62 -13.01
CA ARG A 11 4.37 2.89 -11.95
C ARG A 11 4.80 1.42 -11.93
N GLU A 12 4.81 0.76 -13.06
CA GLU A 12 5.24 -0.65 -13.16
C GLU A 12 6.68 -0.84 -12.69
N LYS A 13 7.57 0.06 -13.08
CA LYS A 13 8.95 0.06 -12.58
C LYS A 13 9.00 0.23 -11.07
N TRP A 14 8.27 1.19 -10.52
CA TRP A 14 8.19 1.47 -9.09
C TRP A 14 7.66 0.24 -8.31
N LEU A 15 6.60 -0.39 -8.81
CA LEU A 15 6.03 -1.62 -8.19
C LEU A 15 7.06 -2.74 -8.13
N LYS A 16 7.81 -2.98 -9.21
CA LYS A 16 8.87 -4.00 -9.25
C LYS A 16 9.97 -3.71 -8.24
N GLU A 17 10.44 -2.48 -8.16
CA GLU A 17 11.48 -2.09 -7.21
C GLU A 17 11.02 -2.30 -5.77
N VAL A 18 9.82 -1.86 -5.43
CA VAL A 18 9.26 -2.02 -4.08
C VAL A 18 9.06 -3.49 -3.75
N ALA A 19 8.50 -4.29 -4.66
CA ALA A 19 8.27 -5.72 -4.47
C ALA A 19 9.57 -6.46 -4.17
N ILE A 20 10.62 -6.24 -4.97
CA ILE A 20 11.91 -6.90 -4.80
C ILE A 20 12.53 -6.56 -3.44
N VAL A 21 12.54 -5.29 -3.06
CA VAL A 21 13.17 -4.87 -1.80
C VAL A 21 12.38 -5.37 -0.59
N CYS A 22 11.06 -5.22 -0.59
CA CYS A 22 10.21 -5.72 0.50
C CYS A 22 10.27 -7.23 0.63
N HIS A 23 10.26 -7.97 -0.49
CA HIS A 23 10.43 -9.42 -0.51
C HIS A 23 11.78 -9.83 0.09
N ASN A 24 12.87 -9.17 -0.31
CA ASN A 24 14.21 -9.47 0.20
C ASN A 24 14.28 -9.33 1.72
N TRP A 25 13.72 -8.26 2.28
CA TRP A 25 13.70 -8.09 3.75
C TRP A 25 12.76 -9.08 4.44
N ALA A 26 11.55 -9.26 3.92
CA ALA A 26 10.58 -10.16 4.52
C ALA A 26 11.07 -11.61 4.55
N SER A 27 11.81 -12.06 3.54
CA SER A 27 12.31 -13.42 3.40
C SER A 27 13.59 -13.74 4.19
N GLN A 28 14.25 -12.74 4.81
CA GLN A 28 15.48 -12.96 5.58
C GLN A 28 15.27 -13.77 6.86
N ASP A 29 14.09 -13.67 7.45
CA ASP A 29 13.74 -14.42 8.67
C ASP A 29 12.25 -14.81 8.63
N THR A 30 11.94 -16.03 9.07
CA THR A 30 10.56 -16.55 9.14
C THR A 30 9.66 -15.77 10.10
N ASN A 31 10.23 -14.97 10.99
CA ASN A 31 9.51 -14.10 11.90
C ASN A 31 9.25 -12.69 11.35
N ASN A 32 9.87 -12.36 10.21
CA ASN A 32 9.68 -11.05 9.60
C ASN A 32 8.21 -10.84 9.18
N PRO A 33 7.74 -9.58 9.28
CA PRO A 33 6.37 -9.28 8.88
C PRO A 33 6.19 -9.39 7.37
N ASP A 34 5.01 -9.77 6.98
CA ASP A 34 4.51 -9.63 5.62
C ASP A 34 4.38 -8.14 5.25
N PHE A 35 4.11 -7.81 4.00
CA PHE A 35 3.99 -6.43 3.57
C PHE A 35 2.80 -6.23 2.62
N TYR A 36 2.19 -5.05 2.72
CA TYR A 36 1.14 -4.54 1.84
C TYR A 36 1.32 -3.04 1.66
N VAL A 37 1.28 -2.59 0.42
CA VAL A 37 1.39 -1.17 0.09
C VAL A 37 -0.01 -0.56 -0.05
N PHE A 38 -0.87 -1.16 -0.87
CA PHE A 38 -2.15 -0.60 -1.26
C PHE A 38 -3.35 -1.30 -0.62
N GLN A 39 -4.35 -0.50 -0.24
CA GLN A 39 -5.68 -0.93 0.20
C GLN A 39 -6.74 -0.67 -0.87
N SER A 40 -6.33 -0.25 -2.05
CA SER A 40 -7.14 -0.04 -3.24
C SER A 40 -6.28 -0.22 -4.48
N ARG A 41 -6.89 -0.16 -5.66
CA ARG A 41 -6.13 -0.09 -6.92
C ARG A 41 -5.19 1.11 -6.93
N SER A 42 -4.03 0.95 -7.55
CA SER A 42 -2.95 1.95 -7.61
C SER A 42 -2.73 2.53 -9.01
N ASP A 43 -3.57 2.17 -9.97
CA ASP A 43 -3.44 2.52 -11.39
C ASP A 43 -4.25 3.76 -11.80
N ILE A 44 -4.67 4.57 -10.83
CA ILE A 44 -5.40 5.81 -11.07
C ILE A 44 -4.38 6.96 -11.20
N PHE A 45 -4.31 7.52 -12.39
CA PHE A 45 -3.49 8.72 -12.65
C PHE A 45 -4.24 9.98 -12.24
N GLU A 46 -3.57 10.89 -11.52
CA GLU A 46 -4.14 12.14 -10.98
C GLU A 46 -5.45 11.91 -10.18
N PRO A 47 -5.46 10.99 -9.19
CA PRO A 47 -6.67 10.74 -8.43
C PRO A 47 -7.13 12.01 -7.68
N GLU A 48 -8.44 12.14 -7.52
CA GLU A 48 -9.03 13.21 -6.70
C GLU A 48 -8.53 13.17 -5.25
N LEU A 49 -8.22 11.96 -4.76
CA LEU A 49 -7.84 11.71 -3.38
C LEU A 49 -6.81 10.58 -3.27
N LEU A 50 -5.76 10.83 -2.51
CA LEU A 50 -4.83 9.84 -1.98
C LEU A 50 -4.99 9.78 -0.46
N LEU A 51 -5.39 8.61 0.07
CA LEU A 51 -5.41 8.36 1.51
C LEU A 51 -4.14 7.61 1.92
N ILE A 52 -3.50 8.06 2.99
CA ILE A 52 -2.24 7.49 3.46
C ILE A 52 -2.39 7.02 4.91
N GLY A 53 -2.38 5.71 5.11
CA GLY A 53 -2.31 5.08 6.43
C GLY A 53 -0.87 4.93 6.92
N ALA A 54 -0.69 4.73 8.22
CA ALA A 54 0.64 4.56 8.81
C ALA A 54 1.30 3.24 8.40
N ASN A 55 0.61 2.11 8.63
CA ASN A 55 1.05 0.76 8.27
C ASN A 55 -0.13 -0.21 8.30
N PRO A 56 -0.02 -1.42 7.70
CA PRO A 56 -1.12 -2.39 7.60
C PRO A 56 -1.63 -2.98 8.92
N ALA A 57 -0.94 -2.84 10.02
CA ALA A 57 -1.35 -3.13 11.40
C ALA A 57 -1.98 -4.51 11.70
N ASN A 58 -1.64 -5.58 10.95
CA ASN A 58 -2.27 -6.89 11.13
C ASN A 58 -1.35 -8.01 11.64
N ASN A 59 -0.08 -7.74 11.94
CA ASN A 59 0.91 -8.69 12.47
C ASN A 59 1.09 -9.99 11.64
N LYS A 60 0.71 -9.99 10.38
CA LYS A 60 0.85 -11.14 9.51
C LYS A 60 2.32 -11.40 9.21
N LYS A 61 2.75 -12.66 9.37
CA LYS A 61 4.09 -13.09 9.02
C LYS A 61 4.20 -13.36 7.53
N TYR A 62 5.39 -13.13 6.99
CA TYR A 62 5.67 -13.37 5.58
C TYR A 62 5.70 -14.87 5.28
N ILE A 63 4.98 -15.26 4.24
CA ILE A 63 5.00 -16.62 3.70
C ILE A 63 5.73 -16.58 2.37
N ASN A 64 6.93 -17.17 2.36
CA ASN A 64 7.74 -17.25 1.15
C ASN A 64 7.21 -18.36 0.23
N SER A 65 6.48 -18.01 -0.82
CA SER A 65 6.02 -18.93 -1.85
C SER A 65 6.89 -18.86 -3.10
N GLU A 66 6.92 -19.94 -3.89
CA GLU A 66 7.64 -19.95 -5.17
C GLU A 66 7.08 -18.92 -6.16
N SER A 67 5.75 -18.67 -6.15
CA SER A 67 5.15 -17.67 -7.02
C SER A 67 5.61 -16.24 -6.69
N TYR A 68 5.88 -15.93 -5.43
CA TYR A 68 6.48 -14.65 -5.05
C TYR A 68 7.91 -14.51 -5.55
N LYS A 69 8.68 -15.58 -5.55
CA LYS A 69 10.06 -15.57 -6.06
C LYS A 69 10.10 -15.39 -7.58
N GLU A 70 9.27 -16.11 -8.30
CA GLU A 70 9.25 -16.11 -9.76
C GLU A 70 8.77 -14.77 -10.34
N LYS A 71 7.68 -14.23 -9.80
CA LYS A 71 7.05 -13.02 -10.33
C LYS A 71 7.67 -11.73 -9.79
N GLY A 72 8.32 -11.78 -8.65
CA GLY A 72 8.77 -10.57 -7.93
C GLY A 72 7.62 -9.67 -7.44
N PHE A 73 6.38 -10.18 -7.52
CA PHE A 73 5.16 -9.58 -7.03
C PHE A 73 4.40 -10.56 -6.16
N ARG A 74 3.46 -10.04 -5.39
CA ARG A 74 2.48 -10.87 -4.70
C ARG A 74 1.40 -11.34 -5.68
N ASP A 75 0.87 -12.54 -5.44
CA ASP A 75 -0.24 -13.09 -6.24
C ASP A 75 -1.56 -12.33 -6.05
N ASP A 76 -1.69 -11.56 -4.98
CA ASP A 76 -2.84 -10.74 -4.63
C ASP A 76 -2.82 -9.33 -5.26
N GLY A 77 -2.17 -9.19 -6.39
CA GLY A 77 -2.16 -7.97 -7.18
C GLY A 77 -0.91 -7.10 -6.99
N ASP A 78 -0.99 -5.85 -7.39
CA ASP A 78 0.11 -4.88 -7.46
C ASP A 78 0.57 -4.37 -6.07
N LEU A 79 1.12 -5.24 -5.24
CA LEU A 79 1.54 -4.97 -3.86
C LEU A 79 0.38 -4.65 -2.90
N GLY A 80 -0.80 -5.17 -3.17
CA GLY A 80 -1.97 -4.94 -2.35
C GLY A 80 -3.24 -5.42 -3.02
N TYR A 81 -4.29 -4.66 -2.87
CA TYR A 81 -5.61 -4.98 -3.37
C TYR A 81 -5.91 -4.18 -4.65
N ASP A 82 -6.67 -4.78 -5.55
CA ASP A 82 -7.17 -4.20 -6.79
C ASP A 82 -8.55 -3.53 -6.64
N SER A 83 -9.14 -3.61 -5.45
CA SER A 83 -10.41 -3.01 -5.08
C SER A 83 -10.29 -2.18 -3.81
N ASN A 84 -11.23 -1.25 -3.59
CA ASN A 84 -11.24 -0.40 -2.40
C ASN A 84 -11.68 -1.20 -1.16
N GLN A 85 -10.74 -1.58 -0.32
CA GLN A 85 -10.98 -2.44 0.84
C GLN A 85 -11.89 -1.82 1.89
N TYR A 86 -11.94 -0.51 2.00
CA TYR A 86 -12.87 0.15 2.94
C TYR A 86 -14.34 0.04 2.54
N ILE A 87 -14.59 -0.18 1.24
CA ILE A 87 -15.93 -0.21 0.67
C ILE A 87 -16.38 -1.63 0.34
N GLU A 88 -15.49 -2.41 -0.27
CA GLU A 88 -15.82 -3.67 -0.91
C GLU A 88 -15.55 -4.89 -0.03
N ASN A 89 -14.68 -4.74 1.00
CA ASN A 89 -14.35 -5.84 1.88
C ASN A 89 -15.41 -5.99 2.99
N GLU A 90 -16.09 -7.13 3.05
CA GLU A 90 -17.09 -7.44 4.06
C GLU A 90 -16.55 -7.41 5.50
N PHE A 91 -15.27 -7.73 5.68
CA PHE A 91 -14.60 -7.69 6.99
C PHE A 91 -14.11 -6.30 7.38
N ALA A 92 -14.07 -5.35 6.46
CA ALA A 92 -13.60 -4.00 6.76
C ALA A 92 -14.49 -3.26 7.75
N LYS A 93 -15.77 -3.63 7.88
CA LYS A 93 -16.70 -3.10 8.90
C LYS A 93 -16.19 -3.27 10.34
N ASP A 94 -15.32 -4.26 10.58
CA ASP A 94 -14.75 -4.56 11.90
C ASP A 94 -13.44 -3.78 12.16
N TRP A 95 -12.89 -3.13 11.16
CA TRP A 95 -11.70 -2.31 11.32
C TRP A 95 -12.04 -1.01 12.05
N HIS A 96 -11.27 -0.72 13.10
CA HIS A 96 -11.51 0.50 13.90
C HIS A 96 -11.46 1.78 13.07
N ILE A 97 -10.61 1.84 12.04
CA ILE A 97 -10.46 3.01 11.17
C ILE A 97 -11.58 3.13 10.12
N ASN A 98 -12.25 2.04 9.78
CA ASN A 98 -13.21 2.04 8.67
C ASN A 98 -14.47 2.88 8.97
N LYS A 99 -15.03 2.74 10.15
CA LYS A 99 -16.22 3.49 10.55
C LYS A 99 -16.04 5.02 10.48
N PRO A 100 -14.96 5.61 11.06
CA PRO A 100 -14.67 7.03 10.90
C PRO A 100 -14.51 7.45 9.44
N ILE A 101 -13.80 6.67 8.64
CA ILE A 101 -13.60 6.97 7.21
C ILE A 101 -14.94 6.94 6.47
N LEU A 102 -15.73 5.89 6.59
CA LEU A 102 -17.03 5.79 5.93
C LEU A 102 -17.98 6.90 6.35
N LYS A 103 -17.95 7.30 7.63
CA LYS A 103 -18.74 8.44 8.12
C LYS A 103 -18.28 9.77 7.52
N MET A 104 -16.99 10.00 7.40
CA MET A 104 -16.41 11.20 6.77
C MET A 104 -16.85 11.31 5.30
N PHE A 105 -16.99 10.18 4.63
CA PHE A 105 -17.34 10.08 3.22
C PHE A 105 -18.79 9.59 3.00
N GLU A 106 -19.71 9.85 3.93
CA GLU A 106 -21.12 9.39 3.80
C GLU A 106 -21.93 10.17 2.77
N HIS A 107 -21.57 11.44 2.54
CA HIS A 107 -22.25 12.24 1.50
C HIS A 107 -21.96 11.65 0.11
N PRO A 108 -22.96 11.53 -0.80
CA PRO A 108 -22.81 10.83 -2.09
C PRO A 108 -21.64 11.30 -2.95
N GLU A 109 -21.40 12.63 -3.02
CA GLU A 109 -20.25 13.18 -3.77
C GLU A 109 -18.90 12.81 -3.14
N MET A 110 -18.82 12.83 -1.81
CA MET A 110 -17.63 12.42 -1.09
C MET A 110 -17.40 10.92 -1.21
N ARG A 111 -18.49 10.13 -1.14
CA ARG A 111 -18.42 8.68 -1.36
C ARG A 111 -17.81 8.33 -2.71
N LYS A 112 -18.22 9.02 -3.76
CA LYS A 112 -17.67 8.85 -5.11
C LYS A 112 -16.15 9.14 -5.18
N LYS A 113 -15.68 10.12 -4.40
CA LYS A 113 -14.24 10.41 -4.28
C LYS A 113 -13.51 9.28 -3.57
N LEU A 114 -14.07 8.72 -2.50
CA LEU A 114 -13.50 7.56 -1.81
C LEU A 114 -13.43 6.33 -2.73
N GLU A 115 -14.46 6.06 -3.52
CA GLU A 115 -14.51 4.95 -4.48
C GLU A 115 -13.41 5.05 -5.55
N ASN A 116 -13.05 6.27 -5.95
CA ASN A 116 -12.01 6.55 -6.95
C ASN A 116 -10.69 7.05 -6.32
N SER A 117 -10.47 6.76 -5.06
CA SER A 117 -9.21 7.12 -4.39
C SER A 117 -8.15 6.03 -4.55
N VAL A 118 -6.90 6.45 -4.46
CA VAL A 118 -5.79 5.56 -4.14
C VAL A 118 -5.61 5.55 -2.63
N ILE A 119 -5.50 4.36 -2.05
CA ILE A 119 -5.31 4.17 -0.60
C ILE A 119 -4.05 3.35 -0.39
N MET A 120 -3.09 3.88 0.34
CA MET A 120 -1.82 3.23 0.59
C MET A 120 -1.34 3.40 2.03
N ASN A 121 -0.30 2.68 2.40
CA ASN A 121 0.40 2.86 3.67
C ASN A 121 1.74 3.57 3.45
N VAL A 122 2.20 4.39 4.40
CA VAL A 122 3.56 4.95 4.38
C VAL A 122 4.58 3.86 4.68
N VAL A 123 4.31 2.98 5.64
CA VAL A 123 5.15 1.85 5.99
C VAL A 123 4.43 0.58 5.55
N TYR A 124 5.07 -0.24 4.73
CA TYR A 124 4.43 -1.35 4.02
C TYR A 124 4.32 -2.63 4.85
N PHE A 125 5.08 -2.75 5.93
CA PHE A 125 5.23 -3.98 6.70
C PHE A 125 4.13 -4.14 7.77
N ASN A 126 3.61 -5.37 7.86
CA ASN A 126 2.50 -5.78 8.73
C ASN A 126 2.96 -5.96 10.18
N THR A 127 3.07 -4.88 10.92
CA THR A 127 3.32 -4.89 12.37
C THR A 127 2.18 -4.20 13.11
N SER A 128 2.00 -4.47 14.38
CA SER A 128 0.96 -3.81 15.20
C SER A 128 1.10 -2.29 15.20
N ASN A 129 2.34 -1.82 15.11
CA ASN A 129 2.69 -0.40 15.00
C ASN A 129 4.13 -0.26 14.47
N ILE A 130 4.49 0.94 14.08
CA ILE A 130 5.83 1.25 13.52
C ILE A 130 6.95 1.01 14.55
N SER A 131 6.67 1.13 15.86
CA SER A 131 7.68 0.89 16.90
C SER A 131 8.12 -0.58 16.96
N GLU A 132 7.23 -1.52 16.65
CA GLU A 132 7.60 -2.94 16.54
C GLU A 132 8.54 -3.19 15.35
N LEU A 133 8.29 -2.55 14.22
CA LEU A 133 9.19 -2.65 13.07
C LEU A 133 10.59 -2.13 13.39
N LYS A 134 10.71 -1.04 14.15
CA LYS A 134 12.01 -0.47 14.58
C LYS A 134 12.87 -1.42 15.41
N LYS A 135 12.29 -2.45 16.03
CA LYS A 135 13.00 -3.44 16.83
C LYS A 135 13.69 -4.52 15.97
N LEU A 136 13.30 -4.65 14.71
CA LEU A 136 13.93 -5.59 13.78
C LEU A 136 15.32 -5.08 13.37
N ASN A 137 16.20 -6.01 13.00
CA ASN A 137 17.59 -5.68 12.63
C ASN A 137 17.71 -4.58 11.58
N ASN A 138 16.88 -4.60 10.53
CA ASN A 138 16.87 -3.61 9.45
C ASN A 138 15.65 -2.68 9.53
N GLY A 139 15.00 -2.56 10.69
CA GLY A 139 13.72 -1.88 10.82
C GLY A 139 13.76 -0.39 10.49
N LYS A 140 14.87 0.29 10.79
CA LYS A 140 15.06 1.70 10.44
C LYS A 140 15.23 1.91 8.94
N GLU A 141 16.01 1.06 8.31
CA GLU A 141 16.26 1.06 6.85
C GLU A 141 14.97 0.73 6.09
N MET A 142 14.20 -0.24 6.58
CA MET A 142 12.89 -0.60 6.03
C MET A 142 11.93 0.60 6.05
N ILE A 143 11.87 1.32 7.18
CA ILE A 143 11.02 2.51 7.31
C ILE A 143 11.49 3.62 6.37
N ALA A 144 12.79 3.92 6.35
CA ALA A 144 13.35 4.95 5.48
C ALA A 144 13.08 4.66 3.99
N PHE A 145 13.26 3.40 3.58
CA PHE A 145 12.92 2.96 2.23
C PHE A 145 11.42 3.19 1.91
N CYS A 146 10.52 2.76 2.81
CA CYS A 146 9.07 2.93 2.60
C CYS A 146 8.69 4.40 2.46
N VAL A 147 9.22 5.28 3.33
CA VAL A 147 8.97 6.72 3.27
C VAL A 147 9.42 7.29 1.92
N ASN A 148 10.66 7.04 1.51
CA ASN A 148 11.19 7.52 0.24
C ASN A 148 10.35 7.02 -0.95
N LYS A 149 9.97 5.74 -0.94
CA LYS A 149 9.13 5.17 -2.00
C LYS A 149 7.71 5.72 -2.01
N THR A 150 7.17 6.08 -0.86
CA THR A 150 5.88 6.77 -0.77
C THR A 150 5.96 8.18 -1.37
N GLU A 151 7.01 8.93 -1.09
CA GLU A 151 7.25 10.25 -1.71
C GLU A 151 7.38 10.14 -3.23
N GLU A 152 8.18 9.18 -3.73
CA GLU A 152 8.29 8.90 -5.17
C GLU A 152 6.93 8.56 -5.81
N PHE A 153 6.08 7.80 -5.10
CA PHE A 153 4.76 7.45 -5.61
C PHE A 153 3.81 8.65 -5.64
N ILE A 154 3.84 9.52 -4.62
CA ILE A 154 3.07 10.78 -4.60
C ILE A 154 3.43 11.64 -5.81
N ASP A 155 4.72 11.81 -6.08
CA ASP A 155 5.21 12.57 -7.24
C ASP A 155 4.82 11.94 -8.58
N LEU A 156 4.72 10.63 -8.60
CA LEU A 156 4.34 9.86 -9.78
C LEU A 156 2.84 9.97 -10.08
N VAL A 157 1.99 9.78 -9.07
CA VAL A 157 0.53 9.71 -9.22
C VAL A 157 -0.13 11.10 -9.24
N LYS A 158 0.53 12.12 -8.69
CA LYS A 158 0.08 13.52 -8.67
C LYS A 158 -1.34 13.71 -8.17
N PRO A 159 -1.66 13.29 -6.94
CA PRO A 159 -3.01 13.38 -6.41
C PRO A 159 -3.42 14.85 -6.25
N LYS A 160 -4.71 15.16 -6.47
CA LYS A 160 -5.22 16.53 -6.22
C LYS A 160 -5.31 16.86 -4.74
N ASN A 161 -5.60 15.85 -3.91
CA ASN A 161 -5.68 15.98 -2.45
C ASN A 161 -5.03 14.78 -1.77
N ILE A 162 -4.40 15.02 -0.61
CA ILE A 162 -3.83 13.99 0.27
C ILE A 162 -4.51 14.10 1.64
N LEU A 163 -4.92 12.96 2.20
CA LEU A 163 -5.52 12.84 3.54
C LEU A 163 -4.80 11.78 4.36
#